data_b2512faec87a78e25c50101af486b672
#
_entry.id   b2512faec87a78e25c50101af486b672
#
_cell.length_a   1.000
_cell.length_b   1.000
_cell.length_c   1.000
_cell.angle_alpha   90.00
_cell.angle_beta   90.00
_cell.angle_gamma   90.00
#
_symmetry.space_group_name_H-M   'P 1'
#
loop_
_entity.id
_entity.type
_entity.pdbx_description
1 polymer ?
#
loop_
_entity_poly.entity_id
_entity_poly.type
_entity_poly.pdbx_seq_one_letter_code
_entity_poly.pdbx_strand_id
1 'polypeptide(L)'
;WKRPVTVEYTITNTGNQPLVLTNVTTSCACAVADWTKEPIAPGAKGIVKASFDAKALGRFEKSVGIYSNATPNLVYLKFTGEVVQEIKDYTKTHPFAIGNIRIDRDEFAFPDVYRGQQPTMMFSIANLSDRPYEPVLMHLPPYLKMEAEPKVLLKGKKGTVKLTLDASQLNDYGLTQTSVYLSRFAGDKVSEDNEIPVSAILLPDFSRMTAKDSLDAPAIRISETNIDLSVPLIKKKKASYNILIANAGKTPLVISKLQVFNSSVGVSLKKTVLPPDGMTKLKVTIRKRDVGNKKHHLRILMITNDPLNPKVEINIKR
;
A
#
# COMPACT_ATOMS: atom_id res chain seq x y z
N TRP A 1 -6.36 26.40 -5.86
CA TRP A 1 -7.18 26.84 -6.98
C TRP A 1 -8.62 27.05 -6.56
N LYS A 2 -9.23 28.16 -7.00
CA LYS A 2 -10.60 28.59 -6.66
C LYS A 2 -10.88 28.72 -5.15
N ARG A 3 -9.85 28.89 -4.34
CA ARG A 3 -9.98 29.27 -2.93
C ARG A 3 -9.53 30.71 -2.79
N PRO A 4 -10.44 31.67 -2.54
CA PRO A 4 -10.07 33.06 -2.34
C PRO A 4 -9.09 33.20 -1.16
N VAL A 5 -8.11 34.07 -1.34
CA VAL A 5 -7.15 34.41 -0.31
C VAL A 5 -7.29 35.89 0.01
N THR A 6 -7.39 36.24 1.28
CA THR A 6 -7.43 37.60 1.76
C THR A 6 -6.11 37.90 2.45
N VAL A 7 -5.44 38.97 2.02
CA VAL A 7 -4.26 39.52 2.67
C VAL A 7 -4.66 40.79 3.44
N GLU A 8 -4.13 40.93 4.64
CA GLU A 8 -4.37 42.08 5.50
C GLU A 8 -3.05 42.84 5.72
N TYR A 9 -3.08 44.15 5.48
CA TYR A 9 -1.99 45.04 5.75
C TYR A 9 -2.33 45.97 6.92
N THR A 10 -1.45 46.08 7.86
CA THR A 10 -1.55 47.05 8.96
C THR A 10 -0.82 48.34 8.57
N ILE A 11 -1.54 49.46 8.56
CA ILE A 11 -1.03 50.79 8.30
C ILE A 11 -0.89 51.49 9.64
N THR A 12 0.32 51.95 9.96
CA THR A 12 0.60 52.73 11.19
C THR A 12 0.76 54.16 10.83
N ASN A 13 0.03 55.07 11.50
CA ASN A 13 0.26 56.50 11.36
C ASN A 13 1.48 56.90 12.20
N THR A 14 2.60 57.19 11.54
CA THR A 14 3.84 57.64 12.17
C THR A 14 4.00 59.16 12.19
N GLY A 15 3.02 59.90 11.64
CA GLY A 15 2.96 61.33 11.63
C GLY A 15 2.36 61.93 12.90
N ASN A 16 2.25 63.26 12.94
CA ASN A 16 1.67 64.03 14.06
C ASN A 16 0.26 64.53 13.78
N GLN A 17 -0.31 64.22 12.62
CA GLN A 17 -1.68 64.58 12.23
C GLN A 17 -2.48 63.31 11.92
N PRO A 18 -3.82 63.34 12.00
CA PRO A 18 -4.67 62.17 11.61
C PRO A 18 -4.41 61.78 10.17
N LEU A 19 -4.14 60.46 9.93
CA LEU A 19 -3.97 59.89 8.62
C LEU A 19 -5.34 59.43 8.08
N VAL A 20 -5.71 59.96 6.94
CA VAL A 20 -6.97 59.59 6.25
C VAL A 20 -6.63 58.81 4.99
N LEU A 21 -7.13 57.55 4.92
CA LEU A 21 -7.06 56.74 3.70
C LEU A 21 -8.25 57.12 2.81
N THR A 22 -7.98 57.87 1.73
CA THR A 22 -9.01 58.45 0.87
C THR A 22 -9.58 57.48 -0.16
N ASN A 23 -8.73 56.57 -0.66
CA ASN A 23 -9.14 55.54 -1.62
C ASN A 23 -8.15 54.37 -1.59
N VAL A 24 -8.65 53.17 -1.93
CA VAL A 24 -7.82 51.97 -2.16
C VAL A 24 -8.20 51.35 -3.49
N THR A 25 -7.19 51.12 -4.32
CA THR A 25 -7.35 50.53 -5.66
C THR A 25 -6.58 49.21 -5.76
N THR A 26 -6.98 48.32 -6.65
CA THR A 26 -6.30 47.07 -6.90
C THR A 26 -5.90 46.96 -8.37
N SER A 27 -4.83 46.21 -8.66
CA SER A 27 -4.25 46.07 -9.99
C SER A 27 -5.11 45.29 -10.99
N CYS A 28 -6.15 44.60 -10.54
CA CYS A 28 -7.09 43.90 -11.42
C CYS A 28 -8.49 43.74 -10.78
N ALA A 29 -9.49 43.53 -11.62
CA ALA A 29 -10.90 43.32 -11.21
C ALA A 29 -11.14 42.13 -10.26
N CYS A 30 -10.15 41.24 -10.12
CA CYS A 30 -10.24 40.05 -9.25
C CYS A 30 -9.94 40.32 -7.78
N ALA A 31 -9.39 41.49 -7.43
CA ALA A 31 -9.08 41.87 -6.05
C ALA A 31 -10.16 42.81 -5.53
N VAL A 32 -10.76 42.46 -4.40
CA VAL A 32 -11.69 43.32 -3.66
C VAL A 32 -10.92 43.95 -2.51
N ALA A 33 -11.06 45.24 -2.35
CA ALA A 33 -10.41 45.96 -1.26
C ALA A 33 -11.42 46.46 -0.23
N ASP A 34 -11.04 46.33 1.04
CA ASP A 34 -11.70 46.93 2.18
C ASP A 34 -10.65 47.59 3.07
N TRP A 35 -10.96 48.72 3.72
CA TRP A 35 -9.99 49.45 4.52
C TRP A 35 -10.65 50.29 5.60
N THR A 36 -9.82 50.74 6.59
CA THR A 36 -10.25 51.66 7.65
C THR A 36 -10.65 53.00 7.04
N LYS A 37 -11.93 53.36 7.21
CA LYS A 37 -12.52 54.64 6.69
C LYS A 37 -12.33 55.79 7.66
N GLU A 38 -12.23 55.48 8.95
CA GLU A 38 -12.06 56.47 10.00
C GLU A 38 -10.63 57.04 9.99
N PRO A 39 -10.44 58.34 10.33
CA PRO A 39 -9.13 58.91 10.50
C PRO A 39 -8.30 58.16 11.54
N ILE A 40 -7.09 57.77 11.18
CA ILE A 40 -6.16 57.03 12.06
C ILE A 40 -5.36 58.05 12.85
N ALA A 41 -5.52 58.10 14.17
CA ALA A 41 -4.82 59.02 15.03
C ALA A 41 -3.29 58.80 15.01
N PRO A 42 -2.45 59.83 15.35
CA PRO A 42 -1.00 59.64 15.50
C PRO A 42 -0.66 58.46 16.41
N GLY A 43 0.23 57.56 15.95
CA GLY A 43 0.60 56.33 16.63
C GLY A 43 -0.39 55.17 16.51
N ALA A 44 -1.60 55.42 16.02
CA ALA A 44 -2.63 54.40 15.87
C ALA A 44 -2.45 53.58 14.57
N LYS A 45 -3.21 52.48 14.48
CA LYS A 45 -3.16 51.55 13.36
C LYS A 45 -4.51 51.46 12.65
N GLY A 46 -4.49 51.41 11.33
CA GLY A 46 -5.60 51.03 10.47
C GLY A 46 -5.30 49.73 9.70
N ILE A 47 -6.28 49.21 9.00
CA ILE A 47 -6.14 47.99 8.20
C ILE A 47 -6.53 48.27 6.75
N VAL A 48 -5.89 47.53 5.83
CA VAL A 48 -6.28 47.40 4.42
C VAL A 48 -6.31 45.96 4.07
N LYS A 49 -7.47 45.46 3.56
CA LYS A 49 -7.70 44.07 3.16
C LYS A 49 -7.85 44.01 1.65
N ALA A 50 -7.18 43.06 1.04
CA ALA A 50 -7.36 42.73 -0.38
C ALA A 50 -7.59 41.26 -0.56
N SER A 51 -8.63 40.90 -1.33
CA SER A 51 -8.99 39.50 -1.63
C SER A 51 -8.68 39.19 -3.09
N PHE A 52 -8.11 38.01 -3.30
CA PHE A 52 -7.77 37.46 -4.60
C PHE A 52 -8.52 36.14 -4.81
N ASP A 53 -9.23 35.97 -5.92
CA ASP A 53 -10.15 34.87 -6.18
C ASP A 53 -9.49 33.54 -6.59
N ALA A 54 -8.18 33.54 -6.87
CA ALA A 54 -7.35 32.39 -7.22
C ALA A 54 -7.91 31.51 -8.34
N LYS A 55 -8.61 32.07 -9.35
CA LYS A 55 -9.22 31.32 -10.46
C LYS A 55 -8.21 30.83 -11.49
N ALA A 56 -7.09 31.51 -11.68
CA ALA A 56 -6.05 31.13 -12.63
C ALA A 56 -4.90 30.39 -11.90
N LEU A 57 -4.46 29.27 -12.49
CA LEU A 57 -3.27 28.54 -11.99
C LEU A 57 -1.98 29.28 -12.35
N GLY A 58 -0.95 29.14 -11.52
CA GLY A 58 0.38 29.70 -11.74
C GLY A 58 0.73 30.83 -10.81
N ARG A 59 1.91 31.44 -11.04
CA ARG A 59 2.42 32.55 -10.25
C ARG A 59 1.64 33.82 -10.52
N PHE A 60 1.44 34.60 -9.49
CA PHE A 60 0.80 35.91 -9.60
C PHE A 60 1.55 36.98 -8.78
N GLU A 61 1.47 38.19 -9.25
CA GLU A 61 1.82 39.42 -8.53
C GLU A 61 0.61 40.34 -8.60
N LYS A 62 0.18 40.86 -7.46
CA LYS A 62 -0.91 41.81 -7.33
C LYS A 62 -0.45 43.02 -6.54
N SER A 63 -1.00 44.19 -6.86
CA SER A 63 -0.73 45.39 -6.13
C SER A 63 -1.99 46.08 -5.62
N VAL A 64 -1.87 46.71 -4.49
CA VAL A 64 -2.90 47.51 -3.84
C VAL A 64 -2.36 48.94 -3.76
N GLY A 65 -2.97 49.90 -4.42
CA GLY A 65 -2.65 51.33 -4.35
C GLY A 65 -3.47 51.97 -3.23
N ILE A 66 -2.78 52.58 -2.26
CA ILE A 66 -3.39 53.27 -1.10
C ILE A 66 -3.20 54.74 -1.28
N TYR A 67 -4.30 55.47 -1.43
CA TYR A 67 -4.33 56.93 -1.46
C TYR A 67 -4.60 57.48 -0.06
N SER A 68 -3.85 58.48 0.34
CA SER A 68 -4.00 59.10 1.65
C SER A 68 -3.60 60.62 1.62
N ASN A 69 -3.84 61.30 2.73
CA ASN A 69 -3.36 62.69 2.95
C ASN A 69 -1.88 62.77 3.35
N ALA A 70 -1.14 61.66 3.36
CA ALA A 70 0.30 61.63 3.64
C ALA A 70 1.14 61.99 2.42
N THR A 71 2.45 62.17 2.62
CA THR A 71 3.44 62.34 1.56
C THR A 71 4.39 61.13 1.57
N PRO A 72 4.48 60.38 0.47
CA PRO A 72 3.69 60.49 -0.78
C PRO A 72 2.22 60.15 -0.55
N ASN A 73 1.32 60.77 -1.34
CA ASN A 73 -0.13 60.57 -1.23
C ASN A 73 -0.61 59.25 -1.81
N LEU A 74 0.26 58.47 -2.48
CA LEU A 74 -0.02 57.13 -3.05
C LEU A 74 1.12 56.19 -2.72
N VAL A 75 0.77 55.07 -2.13
CA VAL A 75 1.70 53.96 -1.81
C VAL A 75 1.16 52.67 -2.42
N TYR A 76 2.04 51.93 -3.11
CA TYR A 76 1.69 50.62 -3.61
C TYR A 76 2.23 49.51 -2.71
N LEU A 77 1.33 48.61 -2.25
CA LEU A 77 1.69 47.40 -1.58
C LEU A 77 1.54 46.26 -2.58
N LYS A 78 2.48 45.30 -2.58
CA LYS A 78 2.49 44.16 -3.46
C LYS A 78 2.32 42.87 -2.65
N PHE A 79 1.59 41.90 -3.21
CA PHE A 79 1.58 40.52 -2.74
C PHE A 79 1.75 39.57 -3.90
N THR A 80 2.51 38.55 -3.67
CA THR A 80 2.86 37.52 -4.67
C THR A 80 2.52 36.16 -4.13
N GLY A 81 2.30 35.22 -5.02
CA GLY A 81 2.04 33.87 -4.65
C GLY A 81 1.95 32.94 -5.86
N GLU A 82 1.60 31.70 -5.59
CA GLU A 82 1.35 30.72 -6.64
C GLU A 82 0.01 30.03 -6.37
N VAL A 83 -0.87 30.04 -7.37
CA VAL A 83 -2.11 29.28 -7.34
C VAL A 83 -1.80 27.88 -7.83
N VAL A 84 -1.79 26.93 -6.93
CA VAL A 84 -1.60 25.52 -7.24
C VAL A 84 -2.94 24.77 -7.22
N GLN A 85 -3.04 23.71 -7.99
CA GLN A 85 -4.14 22.77 -7.83
C GLN A 85 -4.00 22.11 -6.46
N GLU A 86 -5.12 21.93 -5.72
CA GLU A 86 -5.08 21.26 -4.42
C GLU A 86 -4.42 19.89 -4.59
N ILE A 87 -3.30 19.66 -3.92
CA ILE A 87 -2.69 18.34 -3.84
C ILE A 87 -3.56 17.56 -2.88
N LYS A 88 -4.29 16.58 -3.41
CA LYS A 88 -5.07 15.66 -2.56
C LYS A 88 -4.10 14.91 -1.65
N ASP A 89 -4.38 14.94 -0.35
CA ASP A 89 -3.66 14.11 0.60
C ASP A 89 -4.09 12.65 0.44
N TYR A 90 -3.19 11.83 -0.07
CA TYR A 90 -3.43 10.40 -0.26
C TYR A 90 -2.95 9.54 0.91
N THR A 91 -2.40 10.12 1.99
CA THR A 91 -1.80 9.34 3.09
C THR A 91 -2.78 8.37 3.75
N LYS A 92 -4.06 8.76 3.85
CA LYS A 92 -5.11 7.90 4.43
C LYS A 92 -5.55 6.77 3.51
N THR A 93 -5.59 6.99 2.20
CA THR A 93 -6.10 6.03 1.21
C THR A 93 -5.00 5.22 0.55
N HIS A 94 -3.77 5.72 0.56
CA HIS A 94 -2.57 5.11 0.00
C HIS A 94 -1.46 5.23 1.05
N PRO A 95 -1.51 4.41 2.11
CA PRO A 95 -0.62 4.54 3.26
C PRO A 95 0.84 4.23 2.94
N PHE A 96 1.10 3.38 1.93
CA PHE A 96 2.44 2.92 1.60
C PHE A 96 3.10 3.87 0.61
N ALA A 97 4.32 4.34 0.94
CA ALA A 97 5.09 5.25 0.14
C ALA A 97 6.30 4.54 -0.49
N ILE A 98 6.44 4.67 -1.80
CA ILE A 98 7.60 4.22 -2.57
C ILE A 98 8.17 5.47 -3.27
N GLY A 99 9.11 6.16 -2.61
CA GLY A 99 9.54 7.49 -3.02
C GLY A 99 8.37 8.49 -3.02
N ASN A 100 8.15 9.15 -4.16
CA ASN A 100 7.02 10.09 -4.36
C ASN A 100 5.76 9.40 -4.91
N ILE A 101 5.74 8.09 -4.97
CA ILE A 101 4.57 7.29 -5.37
C ILE A 101 3.94 6.71 -4.12
N ARG A 102 2.62 6.69 -4.07
CA ARG A 102 1.86 6.06 -2.99
C ARG A 102 0.95 4.98 -3.51
N ILE A 103 0.84 3.89 -2.77
CA ILE A 103 -0.01 2.73 -3.11
C ILE A 103 -0.91 2.37 -1.92
N ASP A 104 -2.02 1.71 -2.21
CA ASP A 104 -3.03 1.34 -1.21
C ASP A 104 -2.70 0.03 -0.48
N ARG A 105 -1.71 -0.73 -0.97
CA ARG A 105 -1.25 -1.99 -0.36
C ARG A 105 0.23 -2.24 -0.65
N ASP A 106 0.90 -2.94 0.22
CA ASP A 106 2.35 -3.23 0.17
C ASP A 106 2.67 -4.71 -0.11
N GLU A 107 1.63 -5.54 -0.33
CA GLU A 107 1.78 -6.95 -0.73
C GLU A 107 0.65 -7.38 -1.67
N PHE A 108 0.92 -8.38 -2.50
CA PHE A 108 -0.05 -9.00 -3.40
C PHE A 108 -0.17 -10.50 -3.09
N ALA A 109 -1.09 -10.84 -2.18
CA ALA A 109 -1.45 -12.20 -1.90
C ALA A 109 -2.65 -12.61 -2.76
N PHE A 110 -2.41 -13.36 -3.83
CA PHE A 110 -3.48 -13.92 -4.65
C PHE A 110 -4.28 -14.96 -3.84
N PRO A 111 -5.57 -15.15 -4.12
CA PRO A 111 -6.33 -16.26 -3.57
C PRO A 111 -5.71 -17.59 -3.97
N ASP A 112 -6.12 -18.67 -3.32
CA ASP A 112 -5.75 -20.02 -3.75
C ASP A 112 -6.21 -20.24 -5.20
N VAL A 113 -5.33 -20.80 -6.04
CA VAL A 113 -5.57 -20.98 -7.48
C VAL A 113 -5.43 -22.43 -7.90
N TYR A 114 -6.11 -22.74 -8.99
CA TYR A 114 -5.99 -24.01 -9.70
C TYR A 114 -5.31 -23.79 -11.04
N ARG A 115 -4.66 -24.85 -11.55
CA ARG A 115 -3.95 -24.76 -12.83
C ARG A 115 -4.89 -24.31 -13.96
N GLY A 116 -4.45 -23.32 -14.73
CA GLY A 116 -5.22 -22.73 -15.84
C GLY A 116 -6.09 -21.53 -15.45
N GLN A 117 -6.23 -21.21 -14.17
CA GLN A 117 -6.89 -19.97 -13.76
C GLN A 117 -6.00 -18.74 -13.96
N GLN A 118 -6.64 -17.60 -14.19
CA GLN A 118 -5.97 -16.31 -14.35
C GLN A 118 -6.60 -15.24 -13.44
N PRO A 119 -6.44 -15.35 -12.10
CA PRO A 119 -6.99 -14.36 -11.21
C PRO A 119 -6.27 -13.01 -11.38
N THR A 120 -7.02 -11.95 -11.09
CA THR A 120 -6.51 -10.58 -11.15
C THR A 120 -6.59 -9.92 -9.79
N MET A 121 -5.61 -9.09 -9.47
CA MET A 121 -5.65 -8.16 -8.35
C MET A 121 -5.52 -6.74 -8.85
N MET A 122 -6.23 -5.83 -8.22
CA MET A 122 -6.12 -4.40 -8.50
C MET A 122 -5.57 -3.68 -7.28
N PHE A 123 -4.72 -2.70 -7.52
CA PHE A 123 -4.30 -1.76 -6.51
C PHE A 123 -4.31 -0.34 -7.05
N SER A 124 -4.57 0.59 -6.15
CA SER A 124 -4.60 2.00 -6.47
C SER A 124 -3.23 2.65 -6.24
N ILE A 125 -2.86 3.52 -7.16
CA ILE A 125 -1.56 4.20 -7.16
C ILE A 125 -1.77 5.70 -7.34
N ALA A 126 -1.01 6.53 -6.62
CA ALA A 126 -1.05 7.98 -6.71
C ALA A 126 0.34 8.55 -6.96
N ASN A 127 0.45 9.46 -7.92
CA ASN A 127 1.68 10.18 -8.24
C ASN A 127 1.75 11.49 -7.47
N LEU A 128 2.66 11.61 -6.51
CA LEU A 128 2.96 12.85 -5.80
C LEU A 128 4.26 13.51 -6.28
N SER A 129 4.91 12.97 -7.30
CA SER A 129 6.08 13.58 -7.92
C SER A 129 5.70 14.82 -8.75
N ASP A 130 6.68 15.65 -9.06
CA ASP A 130 6.48 16.85 -9.90
C ASP A 130 6.41 16.56 -11.40
N ARG A 131 6.56 15.29 -11.81
CA ARG A 131 6.62 14.86 -13.21
C ARG A 131 5.52 13.86 -13.52
N PRO A 132 5.11 13.73 -14.79
CA PRO A 132 4.31 12.61 -15.23
C PRO A 132 5.01 11.28 -14.88
N TYR A 133 4.25 10.30 -14.45
CA TYR A 133 4.74 9.03 -13.98
C TYR A 133 4.05 7.88 -14.71
N GLU A 134 4.82 6.97 -15.25
CA GLU A 134 4.36 5.71 -15.84
C GLU A 134 4.63 4.58 -14.84
N PRO A 135 3.59 3.90 -14.31
CA PRO A 135 3.78 2.76 -13.41
C PRO A 135 4.47 1.60 -14.12
N VAL A 136 5.56 1.12 -13.55
CA VAL A 136 6.30 -0.06 -14.05
C VAL A 136 6.64 -0.94 -12.88
N LEU A 137 6.29 -2.24 -12.96
CA LEU A 137 6.77 -3.27 -12.05
C LEU A 137 7.96 -3.97 -12.68
N MET A 138 9.12 -3.83 -12.06
CA MET A 138 10.36 -4.49 -12.47
C MET A 138 10.41 -5.91 -11.92
N HIS A 139 11.19 -6.78 -12.57
CA HIS A 139 11.39 -8.20 -12.21
C HIS A 139 10.08 -9.01 -12.18
N LEU A 140 9.14 -8.67 -13.08
CA LEU A 140 7.93 -9.47 -13.26
C LEU A 140 8.31 -10.88 -13.78
N PRO A 141 7.97 -11.95 -13.04
CA PRO A 141 8.17 -13.30 -13.55
C PRO A 141 7.18 -13.59 -14.70
N PRO A 142 7.43 -14.57 -15.56
CA PRO A 142 6.60 -14.87 -16.74
C PRO A 142 5.12 -15.12 -16.42
N TYR A 143 4.83 -15.64 -15.24
CA TYR A 143 3.47 -15.92 -14.78
C TYR A 143 2.71 -14.69 -14.27
N LEU A 144 3.31 -13.50 -14.25
CA LEU A 144 2.65 -12.25 -13.87
C LEU A 144 2.61 -11.27 -15.04
N LYS A 145 1.46 -10.61 -15.23
CA LYS A 145 1.26 -9.52 -16.18
C LYS A 145 0.70 -8.30 -15.48
N MET A 146 1.15 -7.13 -15.90
CA MET A 146 0.74 -5.85 -15.35
C MET A 146 0.10 -4.98 -16.42
N GLU A 147 -0.97 -4.29 -16.06
CA GLU A 147 -1.62 -3.24 -16.85
C GLU A 147 -1.91 -2.04 -15.94
N ALA A 148 -1.65 -0.82 -16.40
CA ALA A 148 -1.95 0.41 -15.66
C ALA A 148 -2.96 1.27 -16.39
N GLU A 149 -3.92 1.84 -15.65
CA GLU A 149 -4.94 2.75 -16.16
C GLU A 149 -5.06 3.98 -15.24
N PRO A 150 -4.79 5.20 -15.74
CA PRO A 150 -4.21 5.50 -17.05
C PRO A 150 -2.73 5.06 -17.13
N LYS A 151 -2.19 4.88 -18.33
CA LYS A 151 -0.79 4.51 -18.54
C LYS A 151 0.18 5.53 -17.95
N VAL A 152 -0.19 6.81 -17.99
CA VAL A 152 0.62 7.91 -17.43
C VAL A 152 -0.20 8.69 -16.41
N LEU A 153 0.33 8.82 -15.22
CA LEU A 153 -0.25 9.55 -14.10
C LEU A 153 0.38 10.94 -14.00
N LEU A 154 -0.41 11.99 -14.17
CA LEU A 154 0.02 13.36 -13.92
C LEU A 154 0.20 13.62 -12.42
N LYS A 155 0.93 14.68 -12.05
CA LYS A 155 1.11 15.14 -10.66
C LYS A 155 -0.22 15.21 -9.92
N GLY A 156 -0.30 14.63 -8.73
CA GLY A 156 -1.47 14.63 -7.86
C GLY A 156 -2.65 13.78 -8.39
N LYS A 157 -2.44 12.98 -9.43
CA LYS A 157 -3.46 12.06 -9.96
C LYS A 157 -3.23 10.64 -9.45
N LYS A 158 -4.32 9.89 -9.43
CA LYS A 158 -4.33 8.46 -9.12
C LYS A 158 -4.73 7.63 -10.33
N GLY A 159 -4.32 6.38 -10.31
CA GLY A 159 -4.71 5.37 -11.28
C GLY A 159 -4.86 4.01 -10.61
N THR A 160 -5.14 3.02 -11.43
CA THR A 160 -5.26 1.62 -11.00
C THR A 160 -4.24 0.80 -11.75
N VAL A 161 -3.58 -0.09 -11.04
CA VAL A 161 -2.72 -1.12 -11.63
C VAL A 161 -3.40 -2.45 -11.42
N LYS A 162 -3.54 -3.20 -12.52
CA LYS A 162 -4.08 -4.55 -12.55
C LYS A 162 -2.91 -5.54 -12.70
N LEU A 163 -2.81 -6.47 -11.78
CA LEU A 163 -1.85 -7.57 -11.81
C LEU A 163 -2.60 -8.88 -12.09
N THR A 164 -2.22 -9.60 -13.13
CA THR A 164 -2.83 -10.88 -13.54
C THR A 164 -1.83 -11.99 -13.32
N LEU A 165 -2.25 -13.04 -12.60
CA LEU A 165 -1.48 -14.27 -12.41
C LEU A 165 -1.94 -15.32 -13.41
N ASP A 166 -1.02 -15.91 -14.18
CA ASP A 166 -1.27 -17.09 -15.00
C ASP A 166 -0.87 -18.36 -14.24
N ALA A 167 -1.83 -19.01 -13.59
CA ALA A 167 -1.58 -20.18 -12.78
C ALA A 167 -1.14 -21.42 -13.59
N SER A 168 -1.26 -21.39 -14.94
CA SER A 168 -0.74 -22.49 -15.79
C SER A 168 0.78 -22.52 -15.81
N GLN A 169 1.43 -21.39 -15.56
CA GLN A 169 2.88 -21.23 -15.55
C GLN A 169 3.52 -21.47 -14.17
N LEU A 170 2.70 -21.75 -13.14
CA LEU A 170 3.23 -22.15 -11.84
C LEU A 170 3.68 -23.61 -11.92
N ASN A 171 4.94 -23.88 -11.55
CA ASN A 171 5.54 -25.20 -11.73
C ASN A 171 5.03 -26.22 -10.72
N ASP A 172 4.98 -25.84 -9.45
CA ASP A 172 4.74 -26.74 -8.33
C ASP A 172 3.47 -26.38 -7.53
N TYR A 173 2.82 -27.38 -6.95
CA TYR A 173 1.80 -27.15 -5.93
C TYR A 173 2.38 -26.44 -4.70
N GLY A 174 1.51 -25.73 -3.97
CA GLY A 174 1.82 -24.99 -2.77
C GLY A 174 2.11 -23.54 -3.03
N LEU A 175 2.78 -22.88 -2.08
CA LEU A 175 3.06 -21.45 -2.10
C LEU A 175 4.23 -21.15 -3.04
N THR A 176 3.96 -20.30 -4.00
CA THR A 176 4.95 -19.58 -4.79
C THR A 176 5.05 -18.16 -4.25
N GLN A 177 6.25 -17.72 -3.93
CA GLN A 177 6.54 -16.35 -3.49
C GLN A 177 7.60 -15.73 -4.39
N THR A 178 7.41 -14.47 -4.71
CA THR A 178 8.38 -13.65 -5.45
C THR A 178 8.27 -12.21 -4.98
N SER A 179 9.24 -11.39 -5.37
CA SER A 179 9.19 -9.95 -5.19
C SER A 179 9.15 -9.27 -6.54
N VAL A 180 8.27 -8.29 -6.69
CA VAL A 180 8.28 -7.33 -7.79
C VAL A 180 8.66 -5.97 -7.24
N TYR A 181 9.14 -5.06 -8.08
CA TYR A 181 9.66 -3.78 -7.61
C TYR A 181 8.99 -2.66 -8.37
N LEU A 182 8.30 -1.76 -7.67
CA LEU A 182 7.67 -0.61 -8.29
C LEU A 182 8.75 0.44 -8.61
N SER A 183 8.92 0.74 -9.90
CA SER A 183 9.85 1.80 -10.33
C SER A 183 9.37 3.16 -9.85
N ARG A 184 10.22 3.94 -9.18
CA ARG A 184 9.91 5.31 -8.69
C ARG A 184 10.05 6.36 -9.79
N PHE A 185 10.86 6.06 -10.82
CA PHE A 185 11.16 6.90 -11.98
C PHE A 185 11.81 6.06 -13.09
N ALA A 186 11.87 6.59 -14.30
CA ALA A 186 12.52 5.90 -15.43
C ALA A 186 14.00 5.62 -15.13
N GLY A 187 14.42 4.36 -15.25
CA GLY A 187 15.79 3.92 -14.95
C GLY A 187 16.07 3.64 -13.46
N ASP A 188 15.02 3.53 -12.63
CA ASP A 188 15.14 3.13 -11.22
C ASP A 188 15.73 1.72 -11.07
N LYS A 189 16.34 1.46 -9.92
CA LYS A 189 16.91 0.17 -9.55
C LYS A 189 16.09 -0.51 -8.47
N VAL A 190 16.16 -1.84 -8.44
CA VAL A 190 15.54 -2.65 -7.38
C VAL A 190 16.25 -2.42 -6.04
N SER A 191 15.46 -2.31 -4.99
CA SER A 191 15.91 -2.13 -3.60
C SER A 191 14.80 -2.55 -2.63
N GLU A 192 15.12 -2.69 -1.35
CA GLU A 192 14.12 -2.96 -0.31
C GLU A 192 13.03 -1.85 -0.23
N ASP A 193 13.38 -0.60 -0.62
CA ASP A 193 12.46 0.54 -0.56
C ASP A 193 11.35 0.51 -1.61
N ASN A 194 11.51 -0.28 -2.68
CA ASN A 194 10.52 -0.40 -3.75
C ASN A 194 10.05 -1.83 -3.99
N GLU A 195 10.39 -2.73 -3.07
CA GLU A 195 9.98 -4.13 -3.09
C GLU A 195 8.52 -4.31 -2.68
N ILE A 196 7.82 -5.16 -3.44
CA ILE A 196 6.45 -5.57 -3.16
C ILE A 196 6.41 -7.10 -3.25
N PRO A 197 6.17 -7.80 -2.12
CA PRO A 197 6.01 -9.25 -2.12
C PRO A 197 4.76 -9.69 -2.88
N VAL A 198 4.87 -10.76 -3.64
CA VAL A 198 3.75 -11.39 -4.35
C VAL A 198 3.70 -12.86 -3.98
N SER A 199 2.53 -13.36 -3.67
CA SER A 199 2.34 -14.77 -3.31
C SER A 199 1.07 -15.36 -3.92
N ALA A 200 1.13 -16.66 -4.23
CA ALA A 200 0.00 -17.46 -4.69
C ALA A 200 0.15 -18.90 -4.22
N ILE A 201 -0.95 -19.57 -3.92
CA ILE A 201 -0.95 -20.99 -3.56
C ILE A 201 -1.63 -21.77 -4.69
N LEU A 202 -0.87 -22.64 -5.38
CA LEU A 202 -1.42 -23.56 -6.38
C LEU A 202 -1.91 -24.83 -5.70
N LEU A 203 -3.18 -25.16 -5.92
CA LEU A 203 -3.83 -26.36 -5.40
C LEU A 203 -4.12 -27.39 -6.51
N PRO A 204 -4.22 -28.67 -6.17
CA PRO A 204 -4.77 -29.69 -7.07
C PRO A 204 -6.22 -29.37 -7.45
N ASP A 205 -6.58 -29.59 -8.70
CA ASP A 205 -7.94 -29.38 -9.21
C ASP A 205 -8.75 -30.68 -9.14
N PHE A 206 -9.86 -30.64 -8.43
CA PHE A 206 -10.80 -31.75 -8.25
C PHE A 206 -12.13 -31.52 -8.98
N SER A 207 -12.25 -30.51 -9.81
CA SER A 207 -13.51 -30.16 -10.51
C SER A 207 -14.04 -31.25 -11.45
N ARG A 208 -13.17 -32.17 -11.87
CA ARG A 208 -13.52 -33.30 -12.78
C ARG A 208 -13.81 -34.63 -12.05
N MET A 209 -13.80 -34.63 -10.72
CA MET A 209 -14.10 -35.86 -9.96
C MET A 209 -15.55 -36.24 -10.08
N THR A 210 -15.81 -37.56 -10.28
CA THR A 210 -17.15 -38.12 -10.24
C THR A 210 -17.62 -38.32 -8.79
N ALA A 211 -18.92 -38.56 -8.59
CA ALA A 211 -19.46 -38.89 -7.27
C ALA A 211 -18.80 -40.14 -6.66
N LYS A 212 -18.46 -41.13 -7.48
CA LYS A 212 -17.74 -42.32 -7.05
C LYS A 212 -16.31 -41.98 -6.61
N ASP A 213 -15.60 -41.19 -7.39
CA ASP A 213 -14.23 -40.74 -7.03
C ASP A 213 -14.23 -40.01 -5.69
N SER A 214 -15.24 -39.18 -5.42
CA SER A 214 -15.39 -38.48 -4.15
C SER A 214 -15.64 -39.42 -2.96
N LEU A 215 -16.44 -40.48 -3.15
CA LEU A 215 -16.70 -41.47 -2.11
C LEU A 215 -15.50 -42.36 -1.80
N ASP A 216 -14.65 -42.58 -2.79
CA ASP A 216 -13.43 -43.40 -2.66
C ASP A 216 -12.18 -42.58 -2.45
N ALA A 217 -12.30 -41.25 -2.33
CA ALA A 217 -11.19 -40.33 -2.18
C ALA A 217 -10.35 -40.60 -0.92
N PRO A 218 -9.08 -40.18 -0.91
CA PRO A 218 -8.29 -40.16 0.31
C PRO A 218 -8.86 -39.14 1.27
N ALA A 219 -8.70 -39.38 2.57
CA ALA A 219 -9.17 -38.48 3.62
C ALA A 219 -8.06 -38.27 4.68
N ILE A 220 -7.48 -37.10 4.72
CA ILE A 220 -6.44 -36.82 5.71
C ILE A 220 -7.05 -36.61 7.09
N ARG A 221 -6.40 -37.19 8.11
CA ARG A 221 -6.64 -36.91 9.52
C ARG A 221 -5.34 -36.49 10.15
N ILE A 222 -5.38 -35.38 10.90
CA ILE A 222 -4.21 -34.78 11.56
C ILE A 222 -4.52 -34.63 13.03
N SER A 223 -3.59 -35.09 13.88
CA SER A 223 -3.80 -35.04 15.33
C SER A 223 -3.84 -33.62 15.88
N GLU A 224 -3.13 -32.68 15.25
CA GLU A 224 -3.03 -31.31 15.71
C GLU A 224 -2.66 -30.36 14.56
N THR A 225 -3.32 -29.22 14.49
CA THR A 225 -3.06 -28.14 13.51
C THR A 225 -2.57 -26.84 14.16
N ASN A 226 -2.43 -26.83 15.49
CA ASN A 226 -1.92 -25.67 16.24
C ASN A 226 -0.86 -26.14 17.23
N ILE A 227 0.36 -25.65 17.09
CA ILE A 227 1.47 -25.90 18.01
C ILE A 227 1.62 -24.68 18.89
N ASP A 228 1.55 -24.86 20.22
CA ASP A 228 1.81 -23.79 21.18
C ASP A 228 3.26 -23.88 21.70
N LEU A 229 4.01 -22.80 21.53
CA LEU A 229 5.41 -22.64 21.95
C LEU A 229 5.58 -21.90 23.26
N SER A 230 4.50 -21.39 23.85
CA SER A 230 4.57 -20.53 25.03
C SER A 230 5.30 -21.16 26.22
N VAL A 231 5.25 -22.48 26.37
CA VAL A 231 5.90 -23.20 27.49
C VAL A 231 7.23 -23.86 27.11
N PRO A 232 7.34 -24.63 26.01
CA PRO A 232 8.57 -25.39 25.74
C PRO A 232 9.80 -24.55 25.43
N LEU A 233 9.64 -23.40 24.75
CA LEU A 233 10.76 -22.54 24.37
C LEU A 233 11.23 -21.59 25.49
N ILE A 234 10.48 -21.44 26.58
CA ILE A 234 10.95 -20.68 27.73
C ILE A 234 12.18 -21.37 28.34
N LYS A 235 12.17 -22.69 28.41
CA LYS A 235 13.20 -23.50 29.09
C LYS A 235 14.24 -24.11 28.16
N LYS A 236 14.00 -24.25 26.86
CA LYS A 236 14.87 -24.98 25.92
C LYS A 236 15.20 -24.16 24.67
N LYS A 237 16.41 -24.32 24.13
CA LYS A 237 16.85 -23.70 22.84
C LYS A 237 16.16 -24.32 21.61
N LYS A 238 15.53 -25.49 21.76
CA LYS A 238 14.91 -26.27 20.70
C LYS A 238 13.72 -27.04 21.26
N ALA A 239 12.60 -27.03 20.55
CA ALA A 239 11.44 -27.88 20.83
C ALA A 239 11.18 -28.81 19.64
N SER A 240 10.67 -30.01 19.90
CA SER A 240 10.28 -30.95 18.86
C SER A 240 8.89 -31.49 19.17
N TYR A 241 8.05 -31.55 18.13
CA TYR A 241 6.68 -32.05 18.16
C TYR A 241 6.52 -33.16 17.14
N ASN A 242 5.68 -34.12 17.44
CA ASN A 242 5.29 -35.18 16.51
C ASN A 242 3.80 -35.06 16.26
N ILE A 243 3.42 -34.76 15.03
CA ILE A 243 2.05 -34.68 14.57
C ILE A 243 1.75 -35.98 13.82
N LEU A 244 0.71 -36.68 14.22
CA LEU A 244 0.26 -37.89 13.54
C LEU A 244 -0.58 -37.50 12.34
N ILE A 245 -0.29 -38.10 11.18
CA ILE A 245 -1.03 -37.98 9.95
C ILE A 245 -1.50 -39.36 9.58
N ALA A 246 -2.81 -39.53 9.32
CA ALA A 246 -3.42 -40.76 8.91
C ALA A 246 -4.27 -40.55 7.64
N ASN A 247 -4.41 -41.58 6.85
CA ASN A 247 -5.37 -41.67 5.74
C ASN A 247 -6.58 -42.44 6.19
N ALA A 248 -7.71 -41.77 6.38
CA ALA A 248 -9.01 -42.39 6.71
C ALA A 248 -9.89 -42.63 5.47
N GLY A 249 -9.34 -42.37 4.27
CA GLY A 249 -10.03 -42.62 2.99
C GLY A 249 -9.73 -43.99 2.40
N LYS A 250 -10.30 -44.27 1.22
CA LYS A 250 -10.22 -45.56 0.58
C LYS A 250 -9.13 -45.68 -0.49
N THR A 251 -8.57 -44.56 -0.93
CA THR A 251 -7.49 -44.51 -1.90
C THR A 251 -6.23 -43.89 -1.29
N PRO A 252 -5.04 -44.09 -1.87
CA PRO A 252 -3.81 -43.56 -1.32
C PRO A 252 -3.83 -42.04 -1.16
N LEU A 253 -3.54 -41.58 0.06
CA LEU A 253 -3.31 -40.15 0.35
C LEU A 253 -1.89 -39.78 -0.05
N VAL A 254 -1.78 -38.77 -0.91
CA VAL A 254 -0.49 -38.22 -1.37
C VAL A 254 -0.29 -36.83 -0.78
N ILE A 255 0.81 -36.65 -0.07
CA ILE A 255 1.28 -35.33 0.37
C ILE A 255 2.27 -34.83 -0.68
N SER A 256 1.79 -34.00 -1.60
CA SER A 256 2.55 -33.54 -2.78
C SER A 256 3.53 -32.43 -2.47
N LYS A 257 3.27 -31.61 -1.43
CA LYS A 257 4.15 -30.53 -1.01
C LYS A 257 4.09 -30.33 0.51
N LEU A 258 5.24 -30.05 1.10
CA LEU A 258 5.39 -29.67 2.50
C LEU A 258 6.34 -28.48 2.56
N GLN A 259 5.87 -27.32 3.01
CA GLN A 259 6.62 -26.07 3.01
C GLN A 259 6.64 -25.44 4.39
N VAL A 260 7.78 -24.81 4.70
CA VAL A 260 7.97 -23.97 5.88
C VAL A 260 8.49 -22.61 5.44
N PHE A 261 8.09 -21.54 6.13
CA PHE A 261 8.35 -20.16 5.71
C PHE A 261 9.31 -19.43 6.66
N ASN A 262 9.95 -20.17 7.54
CA ASN A 262 10.90 -19.59 8.48
C ASN A 262 12.00 -20.61 8.80
N SER A 263 13.25 -20.18 8.77
CA SER A 263 14.42 -21.01 9.05
C SER A 263 14.45 -21.61 10.46
N SER A 264 13.69 -21.03 11.40
CA SER A 264 13.54 -21.57 12.74
C SER A 264 12.72 -22.85 12.80
N VAL A 265 11.90 -23.13 11.77
CA VAL A 265 11.05 -24.31 11.67
C VAL A 265 11.67 -25.34 10.74
N GLY A 266 11.92 -26.52 11.23
CA GLY A 266 12.32 -27.68 10.42
C GLY A 266 11.25 -28.76 10.47
N VAL A 267 10.97 -29.37 9.33
CA VAL A 267 10.01 -30.46 9.23
C VAL A 267 10.65 -31.71 8.64
N SER A 268 10.18 -32.86 9.06
CA SER A 268 10.60 -34.16 8.50
C SER A 268 9.42 -35.10 8.44
N LEU A 269 9.16 -35.65 7.27
CA LEU A 269 8.10 -36.60 6.98
C LEU A 269 8.70 -37.83 6.31
N LYS A 270 8.51 -39.03 6.89
CA LYS A 270 9.12 -40.26 6.38
C LYS A 270 8.39 -40.85 5.17
N LYS A 271 7.07 -40.70 5.13
CA LYS A 271 6.22 -41.21 4.06
C LYS A 271 5.33 -40.08 3.56
N THR A 272 5.34 -39.84 2.26
CA THR A 272 4.49 -38.87 1.58
C THR A 272 3.29 -39.52 0.89
N VAL A 273 3.27 -40.82 0.77
CA VAL A 273 2.14 -41.63 0.26
C VAL A 273 1.70 -42.57 1.34
N LEU A 274 0.44 -42.51 1.73
CA LEU A 274 -0.18 -43.33 2.75
C LEU A 274 -1.30 -44.18 2.13
N PRO A 275 -1.22 -45.50 2.16
CA PRO A 275 -2.34 -46.37 1.74
C PRO A 275 -3.56 -46.11 2.66
N PRO A 276 -4.76 -46.64 2.34
CA PRO A 276 -5.88 -46.66 3.27
C PRO A 276 -5.46 -47.17 4.64
N ASP A 277 -5.94 -46.54 5.71
CA ASP A 277 -5.57 -46.78 7.11
C ASP A 277 -4.07 -46.57 7.45
N GLY A 278 -3.29 -46.13 6.45
CA GLY A 278 -1.86 -45.84 6.63
C GLY A 278 -1.62 -44.60 7.48
N MET A 279 -0.54 -44.64 8.26
CA MET A 279 -0.14 -43.54 9.15
C MET A 279 1.33 -43.17 9.00
N THR A 280 1.65 -41.89 9.28
CA THR A 280 2.99 -41.39 9.35
C THR A 280 3.12 -40.31 10.45
N LYS A 281 4.33 -39.97 10.83
CA LYS A 281 4.62 -38.89 11.79
C LYS A 281 5.33 -37.75 11.09
N LEU A 282 4.73 -36.57 11.15
CA LEU A 282 5.40 -35.34 10.83
C LEU A 282 6.15 -34.85 12.06
N LYS A 283 7.48 -34.86 12.01
CA LYS A 283 8.31 -34.30 13.05
C LYS A 283 8.53 -32.82 12.74
N VAL A 284 8.10 -31.96 13.65
CA VAL A 284 8.31 -30.52 13.62
C VAL A 284 9.37 -30.16 14.63
N THR A 285 10.38 -29.42 14.23
CA THR A 285 11.45 -28.97 15.09
C THR A 285 11.54 -27.45 15.03
N ILE A 286 11.55 -26.77 16.17
CA ILE A 286 11.53 -25.33 16.27
C ILE A 286 12.73 -24.87 17.09
N ARG A 287 13.51 -23.92 16.56
CA ARG A 287 14.71 -23.36 17.20
C ARG A 287 14.43 -21.95 17.71
N LYS A 288 14.77 -21.67 18.97
CA LYS A 288 14.51 -20.38 19.62
C LYS A 288 15.25 -19.20 18.97
N ARG A 289 16.45 -19.43 18.40
CA ARG A 289 17.37 -18.39 17.95
C ARG A 289 16.79 -17.50 16.84
N ASP A 290 15.94 -18.06 15.97
CA ASP A 290 15.44 -17.38 14.76
C ASP A 290 13.96 -16.98 14.88
N VAL A 291 13.35 -17.16 16.06
CA VAL A 291 11.92 -16.87 16.30
C VAL A 291 11.65 -15.37 16.51
N GLY A 292 12.71 -14.53 16.55
CA GLY A 292 12.64 -13.11 16.94
C GLY A 292 11.92 -12.16 15.97
N ASN A 293 11.73 -12.50 14.70
CA ASN A 293 11.12 -11.60 13.73
C ASN A 293 9.59 -11.68 13.76
N LYS A 294 8.96 -10.68 14.38
CA LYS A 294 7.50 -10.60 14.61
C LYS A 294 6.63 -10.49 13.34
N LYS A 295 7.24 -10.25 12.18
CA LYS A 295 6.52 -9.98 10.92
C LYS A 295 5.98 -11.23 10.20
N HIS A 296 6.43 -12.43 10.54
CA HIS A 296 5.99 -13.63 9.83
C HIS A 296 5.31 -14.62 10.78
N HIS A 297 4.06 -14.97 10.45
CA HIS A 297 3.36 -16.07 11.11
C HIS A 297 4.11 -17.38 10.85
N LEU A 298 4.51 -18.06 11.92
CA LEU A 298 5.12 -19.37 11.81
C LEU A 298 4.04 -20.38 11.42
N ARG A 299 4.17 -20.96 10.25
CA ARG A 299 3.23 -21.97 9.75
C ARG A 299 3.92 -23.01 8.89
N ILE A 300 3.31 -24.16 8.79
CA ILE A 300 3.67 -25.25 7.88
C ILE A 300 2.50 -25.40 6.92
N LEU A 301 2.77 -25.39 5.62
CA LEU A 301 1.80 -25.62 4.57
C LEU A 301 2.01 -27.02 4.00
N MET A 302 0.93 -27.80 3.91
CA MET A 302 0.90 -29.12 3.29
C MET A 302 -0.15 -29.14 2.19
N ILE A 303 0.22 -29.62 1.02
CA ILE A 303 -0.70 -29.84 -0.11
C ILE A 303 -0.93 -31.34 -0.29
N THR A 304 -2.19 -31.73 -0.42
CA THR A 304 -2.61 -33.14 -0.48
C THR A 304 -3.54 -33.36 -1.66
N ASN A 305 -3.77 -34.63 -1.98
CA ASN A 305 -4.78 -35.05 -2.94
C ASN A 305 -6.13 -35.37 -2.27
N ASP A 306 -6.36 -34.99 -1.02
CA ASP A 306 -7.67 -35.04 -0.38
C ASP A 306 -8.55 -33.91 -0.93
N PRO A 307 -9.68 -34.17 -1.61
CA PRO A 307 -10.52 -33.12 -2.20
C PRO A 307 -11.17 -32.20 -1.18
N LEU A 308 -11.38 -32.67 0.05
CA LEU A 308 -11.95 -31.86 1.13
C LEU A 308 -10.89 -31.05 1.88
N ASN A 309 -9.63 -31.51 1.83
CA ASN A 309 -8.51 -30.87 2.51
C ASN A 309 -7.27 -30.79 1.58
N PRO A 310 -7.38 -30.11 0.43
CA PRO A 310 -6.27 -30.00 -0.52
C PRO A 310 -5.12 -29.17 0.05
N LYS A 311 -5.45 -28.28 0.98
CA LYS A 311 -4.53 -27.39 1.71
C LYS A 311 -4.70 -27.59 3.21
N VAL A 312 -3.63 -27.93 3.89
CA VAL A 312 -3.59 -28.02 5.34
C VAL A 312 -2.54 -27.06 5.87
N GLU A 313 -2.94 -26.18 6.77
CA GLU A 313 -2.03 -25.29 7.48
C GLU A 313 -1.88 -25.73 8.94
N ILE A 314 -0.64 -25.85 9.39
CA ILE A 314 -0.30 -26.08 10.79
C ILE A 314 0.29 -24.79 11.33
N ASN A 315 -0.45 -24.16 12.23
CA ASN A 315 -0.08 -22.87 12.81
C ASN A 315 0.80 -23.08 14.05
N ILE A 316 1.79 -22.22 14.19
CA ILE A 316 2.71 -22.26 15.32
C ILE A 316 2.54 -20.94 16.09
N LYS A 317 1.89 -21.03 17.26
CA LYS A 317 1.70 -19.89 18.18
C LYS A 317 2.91 -19.75 19.10
N ARG A 318 3.22 -18.50 19.43
CA ARG A 318 4.31 -18.12 20.37
C ARG A 318 3.79 -17.82 21.74
#